data_f0d407b6bae5c177b4a9f3027239398f
#
_entry.id   f0d407b6bae5c177b4a9f3027239398f
#
_cell.length_a   1.000
_cell.length_b   1.000
_cell.length_c   1.000
_cell.angle_alpha   90.00
_cell.angle_beta   90.00
_cell.angle_gamma   90.00
#
_symmetry.space_group_name_H-M   'P 1'
#
loop_
_entity.id
_entity.type
_entity.pdbx_description
1 polymer ?
#
loop_
_entity_poly.entity_id
_entity_poly.type
_entity_poly.pdbx_seq_one_letter_code
_entity_poly.pdbx_strand_id
1 'polypeptide(L)'
;MARVTVEDCVDKVDSPYELVLVAKERATQLNSGVEPTLDKDNDKNTVIALREIAEEKIKVTDLTESAVYKLRKHIEQVDEGSEDDEEIGDDFESMYKGEISKSGAPILPSKRARKSPEKIQVSQED
;
A
#
# COMPACT_ATOMS: atom_id res chain seq x y z
N MET A 1 -17.27 -3.38 21.60
CA MET A 1 -16.54 -3.84 20.38
C MET A 1 -17.49 -3.78 19.19
N ALA A 2 -17.23 -2.87 18.29
CA ALA A 2 -17.96 -2.88 17.04
C ALA A 2 -17.49 -4.08 16.20
N ARG A 3 -18.40 -5.01 15.96
CA ARG A 3 -18.16 -6.10 15.06
C ARG A 3 -18.47 -5.62 13.65
N VAL A 4 -17.45 -5.20 12.93
CA VAL A 4 -17.57 -4.96 11.50
C VAL A 4 -17.18 -6.23 10.78
N THR A 5 -18.11 -6.79 10.05
CA THR A 5 -17.82 -7.88 9.14
C THR A 5 -17.66 -7.27 7.75
N VAL A 6 -16.55 -7.58 7.11
CA VAL A 6 -16.30 -7.23 5.70
C VAL A 6 -17.44 -7.76 4.81
N GLU A 7 -18.05 -8.85 5.20
CA GLU A 7 -19.22 -9.44 4.53
C GLU A 7 -20.39 -8.46 4.40
N ASP A 8 -20.67 -7.67 5.42
CA ASP A 8 -21.74 -6.66 5.38
C ASP A 8 -21.43 -5.53 4.39
N CYS A 9 -20.16 -5.26 4.17
CA CYS A 9 -19.71 -4.24 3.22
C CYS A 9 -19.62 -4.74 1.78
N VAL A 10 -19.31 -6.02 1.57
CA VAL A 10 -19.13 -6.61 0.23
C VAL A 10 -20.43 -6.56 -0.58
N ASP A 11 -21.57 -6.69 0.07
CA ASP A 11 -22.88 -6.58 -0.58
C ASP A 11 -23.19 -5.16 -1.09
N LYS A 12 -22.50 -4.16 -0.59
CA LYS A 12 -22.68 -2.75 -0.94
C LYS A 12 -21.74 -2.25 -2.03
N VAL A 13 -20.75 -3.05 -2.39
CA VAL A 13 -19.68 -2.71 -3.34
C VAL A 13 -19.54 -3.83 -4.36
N ASP A 14 -19.17 -3.51 -5.58
CA ASP A 14 -19.09 -4.48 -6.68
C ASP A 14 -18.03 -5.58 -6.46
N SER A 15 -16.95 -5.26 -5.77
CA SER A 15 -15.89 -6.23 -5.46
C SER A 15 -15.21 -5.95 -4.13
N PRO A 16 -14.62 -6.98 -3.48
CA PRO A 16 -13.84 -6.79 -2.26
C PRO A 16 -12.64 -5.86 -2.44
N TYR A 17 -12.04 -5.82 -3.62
CA TYR A 17 -10.93 -4.93 -3.95
C TYR A 17 -11.35 -3.47 -4.01
N GLU A 18 -12.50 -3.20 -4.59
CA GLU A 18 -13.11 -1.87 -4.62
C GLU A 18 -13.48 -1.41 -3.21
N LEU A 19 -13.98 -2.31 -2.37
CA LEU A 19 -14.24 -2.02 -0.97
C LEU A 19 -13.00 -1.48 -0.24
N VAL A 20 -11.83 -2.07 -0.46
CA VAL A 20 -10.57 -1.60 0.15
C VAL A 20 -10.26 -0.17 -0.25
N LEU A 21 -10.42 0.18 -1.52
CA LEU A 21 -10.15 1.53 -2.04
C LEU A 21 -11.13 2.55 -1.45
N VAL A 22 -12.41 2.22 -1.44
CA VAL A 22 -13.46 3.08 -0.90
C VAL A 22 -13.29 3.29 0.61
N ALA A 23 -13.04 2.23 1.36
CA ALA A 23 -12.80 2.31 2.79
C ALA A 23 -11.53 3.11 3.13
N LYS A 24 -10.46 2.94 2.37
CA LYS A 24 -9.23 3.74 2.49
C LYS A 24 -9.52 5.22 2.27
N GLU A 25 -10.26 5.56 1.22
CA GLU A 25 -10.59 6.94 0.91
C GLU A 25 -11.39 7.59 2.05
N ARG A 26 -12.39 6.89 2.57
CA ARG A 26 -13.18 7.39 3.70
C ARG A 26 -12.33 7.53 4.97
N ALA A 27 -11.51 6.56 5.28
CA ALA A 27 -10.60 6.63 6.43
C ALA A 27 -9.64 7.82 6.33
N THR A 28 -9.16 8.13 5.13
CA THR A 28 -8.33 9.31 4.87
C THR A 28 -9.09 10.60 5.12
N GLN A 29 -10.35 10.69 4.70
CA GLN A 29 -11.20 11.84 4.99
C GLN A 29 -11.43 12.02 6.50
N LEU A 30 -11.70 10.94 7.22
CA LEU A 30 -11.85 10.97 8.67
C LEU A 30 -10.56 11.41 9.38
N ASN A 31 -9.39 10.96 8.90
CA ASN A 31 -8.10 11.40 9.41
C ASN A 31 -7.82 12.89 9.14
N SER A 32 -8.39 13.42 8.05
CA SER A 32 -8.27 14.85 7.70
C SER A 32 -9.16 15.77 8.54
N GLY A 33 -10.03 15.21 9.36
CA GLY A 33 -10.90 15.95 10.26
C GLY A 33 -12.38 16.02 9.86
N VAL A 34 -12.78 15.28 8.83
CA VAL A 34 -14.20 15.13 8.48
C VAL A 34 -14.93 14.38 9.60
N GLU A 35 -16.08 14.89 10.02
CA GLU A 35 -16.85 14.24 11.06
C GLU A 35 -17.47 12.93 10.57
N PRO A 36 -17.40 11.86 11.38
CA PRO A 36 -18.07 10.62 11.07
C PRO A 36 -19.59 10.76 11.20
N THR A 37 -20.32 10.03 10.37
CA THR A 37 -21.80 9.98 10.43
C THR A 37 -22.32 9.06 11.54
N LEU A 38 -21.47 8.22 12.09
CA LEU A 38 -21.75 7.29 13.17
C LEU A 38 -20.94 7.63 14.42
N ASP A 39 -21.41 7.15 15.57
CA ASP A 39 -20.68 7.28 16.83
C ASP A 39 -19.33 6.55 16.78
N LYS A 40 -18.30 7.21 17.26
CA LYS A 40 -16.92 6.69 17.19
C LYS A 40 -16.68 5.44 18.06
N ASP A 41 -17.38 5.28 19.16
CA ASP A 41 -17.25 4.17 20.12
C ASP A 41 -15.79 3.73 20.44
N ASN A 42 -14.84 4.67 20.40
CA ASN A 42 -13.40 4.43 20.49
C ASN A 42 -12.81 3.55 19.37
N ASP A 43 -13.51 3.41 18.26
CA ASP A 43 -13.01 2.68 17.10
C ASP A 43 -11.99 3.48 16.29
N LYS A 44 -11.14 2.78 15.57
CA LYS A 44 -10.24 3.38 14.62
C LYS A 44 -11.00 3.92 13.40
N ASN A 45 -10.48 4.96 12.78
CA ASN A 45 -11.12 5.57 11.60
C ASN A 45 -11.36 4.57 10.44
N THR A 46 -10.52 3.57 10.29
CA THR A 46 -10.72 2.49 9.32
C THR A 46 -11.96 1.64 9.63
N VAL A 47 -12.19 1.34 10.89
CA VAL A 47 -13.37 0.59 11.35
C VAL A 47 -14.62 1.44 11.21
N ILE A 48 -14.57 2.72 11.55
CA ILE A 48 -15.67 3.66 11.38
C ILE A 48 -16.05 3.78 9.91
N ALA A 49 -15.07 3.87 9.01
CA ALA A 49 -15.30 3.93 7.57
C ALA A 49 -16.06 2.69 7.05
N LEU A 50 -15.66 1.49 7.50
CA LEU A 50 -16.35 0.25 7.13
C LEU A 50 -17.78 0.20 7.69
N ARG A 51 -18.00 0.66 8.91
CA ARG A 51 -19.35 0.74 9.50
C ARG A 51 -20.25 1.70 8.73
N GLU A 52 -19.74 2.87 8.35
CA GLU A 52 -20.48 3.83 7.55
C GLU A 52 -20.88 3.28 6.18
N ILE A 53 -20.02 2.49 5.55
CA ILE A 53 -20.30 1.81 4.28
C ILE A 53 -21.37 0.73 4.48
N ALA A 54 -21.24 -0.09 5.53
CA ALA A 54 -22.19 -1.17 5.83
C ALA A 54 -23.61 -0.64 6.12
N GLU A 55 -23.70 0.51 6.78
CA GLU A 55 -24.99 1.16 7.09
C GLU A 55 -25.50 2.09 5.99
N GLU A 56 -24.83 2.14 4.85
CA GLU A 56 -25.19 3.00 3.71
C GLU A 56 -25.32 4.49 4.06
N LYS A 57 -24.60 4.96 5.08
CA LYS A 57 -24.59 6.37 5.47
C LYS A 57 -23.85 7.26 4.49
N ILE A 58 -23.02 6.67 3.65
CA ILE A 58 -22.18 7.36 2.67
C ILE A 58 -22.42 6.72 1.30
N LYS A 59 -22.44 7.55 0.27
CA LYS A 59 -22.53 7.08 -1.10
C LYS A 59 -21.17 6.52 -1.56
N VAL A 60 -21.15 5.26 -1.91
CA VAL A 60 -19.95 4.58 -2.43
C VAL A 60 -19.47 5.21 -3.73
N THR A 61 -20.38 5.65 -4.59
CA THR A 61 -20.06 6.31 -5.87
C THR A 61 -19.21 7.55 -5.68
N ASP A 62 -19.55 8.42 -4.74
CA ASP A 62 -18.81 9.65 -4.47
C ASP A 62 -17.39 9.35 -3.96
N LEU A 63 -17.24 8.33 -3.13
CA LEU A 63 -15.94 7.87 -2.63
C LEU A 63 -15.10 7.25 -3.74
N THR A 64 -15.70 6.49 -4.64
CA THR A 64 -15.02 5.91 -5.80
C THR A 64 -14.50 7.01 -6.73
N GLU A 65 -15.31 8.00 -7.03
CA GLU A 65 -14.91 9.15 -7.85
C GLU A 65 -13.76 9.94 -7.20
N SER A 66 -13.84 10.19 -5.91
CA SER A 66 -12.77 10.86 -5.15
C SER A 66 -11.46 10.07 -5.17
N ALA A 67 -11.52 8.76 -4.98
CA ALA A 67 -10.36 7.88 -5.04
C ALA A 67 -9.72 7.88 -6.44
N VAL A 68 -10.51 7.78 -7.50
CA VAL A 68 -10.03 7.83 -8.88
C VAL A 68 -9.40 9.19 -9.20
N TYR A 69 -10.00 10.28 -8.75
CA TYR A 69 -9.44 11.62 -8.96
C TYR A 69 -8.07 11.78 -8.29
N LYS A 70 -7.91 11.30 -7.07
CA LYS A 70 -6.62 11.34 -6.35
C LYS A 70 -5.55 10.47 -7.03
N LEU A 71 -5.92 9.30 -7.54
CA LEU A 71 -5.01 8.43 -8.28
C LEU A 71 -4.55 9.08 -9.59
N ARG A 72 -5.44 9.73 -10.32
CA ARG A 72 -5.08 10.47 -11.54
C ARG A 72 -4.12 11.62 -11.25
N LYS A 73 -4.40 12.41 -10.23
CA LYS A 73 -3.53 13.50 -9.82
C LYS A 73 -2.12 13.01 -9.44
N HIS A 74 -2.03 11.84 -8.81
CA HIS A 74 -0.75 11.24 -8.49
C HIS A 74 0.03 10.82 -9.73
N ILE A 75 -0.63 10.27 -10.73
CA ILE A 75 -0.01 9.89 -12.02
C ILE A 75 0.51 11.13 -12.74
N GLU A 76 -0.28 12.19 -12.83
CA GLU A 76 0.15 13.46 -13.44
C GLU A 76 1.39 14.04 -12.76
N GLN A 77 1.49 13.96 -11.44
CA GLN A 77 2.68 14.41 -10.70
C GLN A 77 3.91 13.55 -10.96
N VAL A 78 3.74 12.26 -11.22
CA VAL A 78 4.83 11.35 -11.57
C VAL A 78 5.32 11.63 -12.98
N ASP A 79 4.42 11.89 -13.92
CA ASP A 79 4.78 12.22 -15.31
C ASP A 79 5.50 13.56 -15.42
N GLU A 80 5.11 14.58 -14.65
CA GLU A 80 5.81 15.86 -14.60
C GLU A 80 7.19 15.79 -13.94
N GLY A 81 7.41 14.80 -13.07
CA GLY A 81 8.71 14.54 -12.43
C GLY A 81 9.64 13.65 -13.25
N SER A 82 9.15 13.03 -14.31
CA SER A 82 9.94 12.07 -15.10
C SER A 82 10.89 12.72 -16.12
N GLU A 83 10.84 14.03 -16.29
CA GLU A 83 11.84 14.74 -17.09
C GLU A 83 13.23 14.78 -16.41
N ASP A 84 13.29 14.57 -15.10
CA ASP A 84 14.55 14.47 -14.34
C ASP A 84 15.07 13.01 -14.22
N ASP A 85 14.31 12.01 -14.67
CA ASP A 85 14.68 10.59 -14.56
C ASP A 85 15.74 10.14 -15.60
N GLU A 86 16.07 10.95 -16.59
CA GLU A 86 17.13 10.61 -17.55
C GLU A 86 18.54 10.65 -16.91
N GLU A 87 18.76 11.45 -15.86
CA GLU A 87 20.02 11.46 -15.12
C GLU A 87 20.16 10.29 -14.14
N ILE A 88 19.05 9.76 -13.63
CA ILE A 88 19.07 8.61 -12.68
C ILE A 88 19.44 7.30 -13.40
N GLY A 89 19.13 7.18 -14.67
CA GLY A 89 19.44 6.00 -15.48
C GLY A 89 20.94 5.77 -15.62
N ASP A 90 21.71 6.79 -15.89
CA ASP A 90 23.17 6.71 -16.11
C ASP A 90 23.91 6.43 -14.78
N ASP A 91 23.45 7.02 -13.68
CA ASP A 91 24.02 6.76 -12.34
C ASP A 91 23.71 5.35 -11.85
N PHE A 92 22.50 4.85 -12.15
CA PHE A 92 22.12 3.50 -11.79
C PHE A 92 22.94 2.44 -12.54
N GLU A 93 23.15 2.63 -13.84
CA GLU A 93 23.98 1.74 -14.65
C GLU A 93 25.46 1.77 -14.25
N SER A 94 25.97 2.92 -13.85
CA SER A 94 27.34 3.07 -13.41
C SER A 94 27.61 2.40 -12.06
N MET A 95 26.64 2.42 -11.15
CA MET A 95 26.71 1.77 -9.83
C MET A 95 26.64 0.24 -9.91
N TYR A 96 26.04 -0.31 -10.96
CA TYR A 96 25.81 -1.76 -11.11
C TYR A 96 26.71 -2.42 -12.18
N LYS A 97 27.71 -1.75 -12.66
CA LYS A 97 28.64 -2.17 -13.71
C LYS A 97 29.58 -3.31 -13.31
N GLY A 98 29.13 -4.32 -12.63
CA GLY A 98 30.06 -5.36 -12.22
C GLY A 98 29.50 -6.75 -11.96
N GLU A 99 28.25 -6.90 -11.70
CA GLU A 99 27.71 -8.21 -11.34
C GLU A 99 26.52 -8.61 -12.24
N ILE A 100 26.83 -9.40 -13.23
CA ILE A 100 25.84 -9.99 -14.13
C ILE A 100 25.62 -11.45 -13.69
N SER A 101 24.37 -11.84 -13.48
CA SER A 101 24.03 -13.24 -13.22
C SER A 101 24.39 -14.12 -14.43
N LYS A 102 24.53 -15.44 -14.20
CA LYS A 102 24.78 -16.40 -15.29
C LYS A 102 23.71 -16.40 -16.37
N SER A 103 22.55 -15.83 -16.09
CA SER A 103 21.43 -15.64 -17.04
C SER A 103 21.48 -14.30 -17.79
N GLY A 104 22.49 -13.47 -17.58
CA GLY A 104 22.62 -12.17 -18.22
C GLY A 104 21.79 -11.03 -17.60
N ALA A 105 21.09 -11.27 -16.52
CA ALA A 105 20.32 -10.25 -15.83
C ALA A 105 21.17 -9.52 -14.77
N PRO A 106 21.05 -8.19 -14.61
CA PRO A 106 21.77 -7.45 -13.56
C PRO A 106 21.32 -7.90 -12.19
N ILE A 107 22.27 -8.15 -11.30
CA ILE A 107 22.00 -8.53 -9.91
C ILE A 107 21.88 -7.26 -9.08
N LEU A 108 20.68 -7.03 -8.55
CA LEU A 108 20.45 -5.93 -7.61
C LEU A 108 21.14 -6.22 -6.27
N PRO A 109 21.96 -5.30 -5.75
CA PRO A 109 22.59 -5.50 -4.46
C PRO A 109 21.53 -5.60 -3.37
N SER A 110 21.56 -6.73 -2.67
CA SER A 110 20.71 -6.90 -1.49
C SER A 110 21.26 -6.02 -0.36
N LYS A 111 20.45 -5.08 0.13
CA LYS A 111 20.77 -4.28 1.33
C LYS A 111 20.82 -5.13 2.61
N ARG A 112 20.43 -6.39 2.54
CA ARG A 112 20.52 -7.33 3.64
C ARG A 112 21.85 -8.09 3.55
N ALA A 113 22.79 -7.78 4.45
CA ALA A 113 23.93 -8.64 4.68
C ALA A 113 23.43 -10.06 5.04
N ARG A 114 23.72 -11.05 4.19
CA ARG A 114 23.45 -12.45 4.51
C ARG A 114 24.35 -12.82 5.68
N LYS A 115 23.78 -13.06 6.84
CA LYS A 115 24.48 -13.74 7.92
C LYS A 115 24.84 -15.14 7.42
N SER A 116 26.12 -15.37 7.15
CA SER A 116 26.59 -16.73 6.90
C SER A 116 26.35 -17.57 8.16
N PRO A 117 25.82 -18.80 8.06
CA PRO A 117 25.69 -19.65 9.22
C PRO A 117 27.10 -19.90 9.81
N GLU A 118 27.22 -19.67 11.11
CA GLU A 118 28.42 -20.05 11.82
C GLU A 118 28.69 -21.54 11.60
N LYS A 119 29.90 -21.87 11.14
CA LYS A 119 30.33 -23.27 11.05
C LYS A 119 30.33 -23.80 12.47
N ILE A 120 29.40 -24.71 12.77
CA ILE A 120 29.45 -25.48 14.00
C ILE A 120 30.74 -26.32 13.92
N GLN A 121 31.72 -25.95 14.73
CA GLN A 121 32.88 -26.82 14.95
C GLN A 121 32.37 -27.99 15.77
N VAL A 122 32.18 -29.12 15.11
CA VAL A 122 31.99 -30.38 15.82
C VAL A 122 33.33 -30.73 16.42
N SER A 123 33.49 -30.53 17.72
CA SER A 123 34.60 -31.08 18.46
C SER A 123 34.52 -32.59 18.37
N GLN A 124 35.44 -33.19 17.66
CA GLN A 124 35.66 -34.63 17.75
C GLN A 124 36.29 -34.87 19.12
N GLU A 125 35.47 -35.31 20.07
CA GLU A 125 35.98 -36.00 21.23
C GLU A 125 36.31 -37.45 20.81
N ASP A 126 37.58 -37.76 20.88
CA ASP A 126 38.06 -39.12 20.84
C ASP A 126 37.65 -39.87 22.12
#